data_4c5c8389939a9d714867feb25916dc06
#
_entry.id   4c5c8389939a9d714867feb25916dc06
#
_cell.length_a   1.000
_cell.length_b   1.000
_cell.length_c   1.000
_cell.angle_alpha   90.00
_cell.angle_beta   90.00
_cell.angle_gamma   90.00
#
_symmetry.space_group_name_H-M   'P 1'
#
loop_
_entity.id
_entity.type
_entity.pdbx_description
1 polymer ?
#
loop_
_entity_poly.entity_id
_entity_poly.type
_entity_poly.pdbx_seq_one_letter_code
_entity_poly.pdbx_strand_id
1 'polypeptide(L)'
;MKPAYLLLLLCIIVLVVSNADSQVTFQLGAGAGIRLPMGDYSGETMDYYAGTKYGLSTGYNFQAKARVGLPGFTLVGGIEYGHLSNKGDAEASGQGRVEVAQSIVTVKAGPEITIPLPAAPLTPYLGANVAWHSISGTTTFTGVSRVPSGTFDVGVVSRIGFGINAGVIIKLGPMMNLDLGAEYAFLNPLTKEWKITETSANRVDSYKSLNDEKDPLYAVGNTDHFVAAARSISSLQVMATLMIGL
;
A
#
# COMPACT_ATOMS: atom_id res chain seq x y z
N MET A 1 -4.34 -13.30 16.76
CA MET A 1 -5.57 -12.98 17.55
C MET A 1 -6.60 -14.06 17.28
N LYS A 2 -7.30 -14.57 18.32
CA LYS A 2 -8.35 -15.56 18.10
C LYS A 2 -9.55 -14.87 17.41
N PRO A 3 -10.21 -15.50 16.42
CA PRO A 3 -11.32 -14.89 15.67
C PRO A 3 -12.46 -14.41 16.57
N ALA A 4 -12.59 -14.99 17.77
CA ALA A 4 -13.55 -14.56 18.78
C ALA A 4 -13.37 -13.11 19.26
N TYR A 5 -12.15 -12.59 19.31
CA TYR A 5 -11.91 -11.19 19.73
C TYR A 5 -12.29 -10.19 18.65
N LEU A 6 -12.14 -10.58 17.37
CA LEU A 6 -12.57 -9.75 16.24
C LEU A 6 -14.11 -9.63 16.23
N LEU A 7 -14.80 -10.75 16.47
CA LEU A 7 -16.27 -10.80 16.56
C LEU A 7 -16.78 -9.99 17.76
N LEU A 8 -16.12 -10.11 18.91
CA LEU A 8 -16.46 -9.35 20.12
C LEU A 8 -16.27 -7.85 19.91
N LEU A 9 -15.17 -7.43 19.27
CA LEU A 9 -14.89 -6.04 18.92
C LEU A 9 -15.97 -5.49 17.98
N LEU A 10 -16.36 -6.27 16.97
CA LEU A 10 -17.43 -5.90 16.04
C LEU A 10 -18.78 -5.75 16.75
N CYS A 11 -19.12 -6.67 17.67
CA CYS A 11 -20.34 -6.58 18.48
C CYS A 11 -20.33 -5.38 19.43
N ILE A 12 -19.19 -5.04 20.03
CA ILE A 12 -19.07 -3.86 20.91
C ILE A 12 -19.25 -2.58 20.07
N ILE A 13 -18.67 -2.50 18.89
CA ILE A 13 -18.85 -1.34 17.99
C ILE A 13 -20.34 -1.18 17.62
N VAL A 14 -21.03 -2.28 17.28
CA VAL A 14 -22.46 -2.25 16.94
C VAL A 14 -23.32 -1.84 18.15
N LEU A 15 -23.00 -2.29 19.37
CA LEU A 15 -23.73 -1.96 20.59
C LEU A 15 -23.53 -0.50 21.05
N VAL A 16 -22.36 0.08 20.81
CA VAL A 16 -22.09 1.50 21.13
C VAL A 16 -22.82 2.43 20.17
N VAL A 17 -22.99 2.03 18.92
CA VAL A 17 -23.69 2.81 17.88
C VAL A 17 -25.22 2.85 18.15
N SER A 18 -25.81 1.82 18.76
CA SER A 18 -27.26 1.71 18.95
C SER A 18 -27.84 2.59 20.04
N ASN A 19 -27.07 3.26 20.89
CA ASN A 19 -27.51 4.08 22.00
C ASN A 19 -27.28 5.60 21.87
N ALA A 20 -26.81 6.05 20.66
CA ALA A 20 -26.57 7.47 20.44
C ALA A 20 -27.80 8.08 19.72
N ASP A 21 -28.56 8.93 20.38
CA ASP A 21 -29.61 9.79 19.78
C ASP A 21 -29.06 10.84 18.80
N SER A 22 -27.77 10.86 18.54
CA SER A 22 -27.16 11.62 17.45
C SER A 22 -27.13 10.73 16.20
N GLN A 23 -27.57 11.26 15.05
CA GLN A 23 -27.61 10.58 13.75
C GLN A 23 -26.25 9.97 13.37
N VAL A 24 -25.95 8.79 13.91
CA VAL A 24 -24.81 8.00 13.46
C VAL A 24 -25.16 7.47 12.08
N THR A 25 -24.42 7.90 11.09
CA THR A 25 -24.58 7.38 9.73
C THR A 25 -23.56 6.28 9.50
N PHE A 26 -24.02 5.18 8.91
CA PHE A 26 -23.14 4.07 8.53
C PHE A 26 -23.15 3.89 7.01
N GLN A 27 -21.99 3.74 6.42
CA GLN A 27 -21.85 3.49 4.98
C GLN A 27 -20.82 2.39 4.72
N LEU A 28 -21.13 1.54 3.77
CA LEU A 28 -20.20 0.53 3.23
C LEU A 28 -20.02 0.73 1.74
N GLY A 29 -18.85 0.45 1.24
CA GLY A 29 -18.57 0.58 -0.18
C GLY A 29 -17.46 -0.29 -0.69
N ALA A 30 -17.44 -0.44 -2.01
CA ALA A 30 -16.37 -1.09 -2.75
C ALA A 30 -15.91 -0.18 -3.88
N GLY A 31 -14.63 -0.22 -4.16
CA GLY A 31 -14.02 0.66 -5.17
C GLY A 31 -12.82 0.06 -5.85
N ALA A 32 -12.45 0.70 -6.94
CA ALA A 32 -11.24 0.38 -7.71
C ALA A 32 -10.51 1.67 -8.10
N GLY A 33 -9.24 1.54 -8.40
CA GLY A 33 -8.41 2.67 -8.78
C GLY A 33 -7.04 2.31 -9.28
N ILE A 34 -6.22 3.32 -9.40
CA ILE A 34 -4.82 3.21 -9.78
C ILE A 34 -3.92 3.50 -8.59
N ARG A 35 -2.78 2.82 -8.54
CA ARG A 35 -1.71 3.05 -7.57
C ARG A 35 -0.44 3.41 -8.32
N LEU A 36 0.12 4.56 -7.97
CA LEU A 36 1.38 5.07 -8.52
C LEU A 36 2.45 4.92 -7.45
N PRO A 37 3.50 4.12 -7.67
CA PRO A 37 4.63 4.08 -6.76
C PRO A 37 5.38 5.41 -6.81
N MET A 38 5.89 5.87 -5.66
CA MET A 38 6.55 7.17 -5.51
C MET A 38 7.95 7.00 -4.90
N GLY A 39 8.85 7.95 -5.19
CA GLY A 39 10.21 7.96 -4.64
C GLY A 39 11.00 6.68 -4.96
N ASP A 40 11.57 6.04 -3.93
CA ASP A 40 12.36 4.80 -4.09
C ASP A 40 11.50 3.59 -4.49
N TYR A 41 10.17 3.69 -4.31
CA TYR A 41 9.26 2.61 -4.70
C TYR A 41 9.04 2.53 -6.21
N SER A 42 9.15 3.66 -6.91
CA SER A 42 9.13 3.75 -8.38
C SER A 42 10.53 3.55 -8.98
N GLY A 43 10.64 3.59 -10.29
CA GLY A 43 11.90 3.62 -11.02
C GLY A 43 11.95 2.62 -12.17
N GLU A 44 13.14 2.47 -12.72
CA GLU A 44 13.42 1.51 -13.77
C GLU A 44 13.89 0.17 -13.19
N THR A 45 13.78 -0.90 -13.98
CA THR A 45 14.26 -2.23 -13.58
C THR A 45 15.77 -2.27 -13.35
N MET A 46 16.51 -1.38 -14.01
CA MET A 46 17.96 -1.15 -13.75
C MET A 46 18.21 -0.62 -12.34
N ASP A 47 17.39 0.32 -11.86
CA ASP A 47 17.47 0.83 -10.48
C ASP A 47 17.22 -0.28 -9.46
N TYR A 48 16.25 -1.17 -9.75
CA TYR A 48 15.98 -2.34 -8.93
C TYR A 48 17.15 -3.30 -8.88
N TYR A 49 17.72 -3.63 -10.06
CA TYR A 49 18.90 -4.48 -10.15
C TYR A 49 20.11 -3.86 -9.46
N ALA A 50 20.26 -2.54 -9.51
CA ALA A 50 21.31 -1.81 -8.81
C ALA A 50 21.06 -1.68 -7.29
N GLY A 51 19.87 -2.06 -6.77
CA GLY A 51 19.52 -1.97 -5.36
C GLY A 51 19.24 -0.56 -4.86
N THR A 52 19.06 0.41 -5.75
CA THR A 52 18.79 1.82 -5.40
C THR A 52 17.32 2.08 -5.21
N LYS A 53 16.45 1.45 -6.01
CA LYS A 53 15.00 1.58 -5.95
C LYS A 53 14.30 0.22 -6.13
N TYR A 54 12.96 0.23 -6.02
CA TYR A 54 12.14 -0.98 -6.25
C TYR A 54 11.75 -1.18 -7.71
N GLY A 55 11.95 -0.17 -8.57
CA GLY A 55 11.76 -0.27 -10.00
C GLY A 55 10.33 -0.56 -10.44
N LEU A 56 9.32 -0.24 -9.62
CA LEU A 56 7.92 -0.54 -9.90
C LEU A 56 7.28 0.57 -10.74
N SER A 57 6.30 0.17 -11.56
CA SER A 57 5.45 1.06 -12.37
C SER A 57 4.04 1.13 -11.81
N THR A 58 3.23 2.00 -12.41
CA THR A 58 1.81 2.16 -12.08
C THR A 58 1.07 0.83 -12.14
N GLY A 59 0.25 0.60 -11.14
CA GLY A 59 -0.60 -0.58 -11.02
C GLY A 59 -2.04 -0.23 -10.69
N TYR A 60 -2.78 -1.24 -10.24
CA TYR A 60 -4.18 -1.10 -9.85
C TYR A 60 -4.38 -1.42 -8.37
N ASN A 61 -5.52 -0.97 -7.83
CA ASN A 61 -5.96 -1.35 -6.50
C ASN A 61 -7.48 -1.48 -6.43
N PHE A 62 -7.92 -2.31 -5.49
CA PHE A 62 -9.31 -2.50 -5.09
C PHE A 62 -9.44 -2.23 -3.61
N GLN A 63 -10.60 -1.72 -3.18
CA GLN A 63 -10.86 -1.51 -1.74
C GLN A 63 -12.28 -1.87 -1.35
N ALA A 64 -12.42 -2.29 -0.09
CA ALA A 64 -13.66 -2.23 0.67
C ALA A 64 -13.49 -1.14 1.73
N LYS A 65 -14.45 -0.22 1.84
CA LYS A 65 -14.41 0.96 2.71
C LYS A 65 -15.67 1.01 3.56
N ALA A 66 -15.51 1.31 4.86
CA ALA A 66 -16.59 1.58 5.79
C ALA A 66 -16.44 2.99 6.35
N ARG A 67 -17.53 3.71 6.53
CA ARG A 67 -17.61 5.01 7.17
C ARG A 67 -18.63 4.98 8.31
N VAL A 68 -18.26 5.53 9.44
CA VAL A 68 -19.13 5.76 10.59
C VAL A 68 -19.10 7.26 10.88
N GLY A 69 -20.18 7.95 10.51
CA GLY A 69 -20.35 9.37 10.79
C GLY A 69 -20.61 9.59 12.28
N LEU A 70 -19.80 10.42 12.91
CA LEU A 70 -19.91 10.84 14.31
C LEU A 70 -20.09 12.36 14.36
N PRO A 71 -20.57 12.94 15.47
CA PRO A 71 -20.64 14.39 15.61
C PRO A 71 -19.25 15.04 15.40
N GLY A 72 -19.10 15.82 14.34
CA GLY A 72 -17.88 16.59 14.02
C GLY A 72 -16.83 15.88 13.17
N PHE A 73 -16.86 14.54 13.04
CA PHE A 73 -15.92 13.79 12.17
C PHE A 73 -16.51 12.45 11.75
N THR A 74 -15.86 11.81 10.79
CA THR A 74 -16.20 10.45 10.35
C THR A 74 -15.03 9.53 10.66
N LEU A 75 -15.30 8.37 11.26
CA LEU A 75 -14.32 7.31 11.36
C LEU A 75 -14.39 6.45 10.10
N VAL A 76 -13.25 6.22 9.49
CA VAL A 76 -13.13 5.43 8.26
C VAL A 76 -12.25 4.22 8.50
N GLY A 77 -12.69 3.06 8.03
CA GLY A 77 -11.89 1.84 7.98
C GLY A 77 -11.90 1.25 6.58
N GLY A 78 -10.85 0.52 6.22
CA GLY A 78 -10.76 -0.09 4.90
C GLY A 78 -9.79 -1.26 4.81
N ILE A 79 -10.07 -2.11 3.83
CA ILE A 79 -9.17 -3.17 3.38
C ILE A 79 -8.91 -2.92 1.90
N GLU A 80 -7.64 -2.97 1.51
CA GLU A 80 -7.21 -2.75 0.12
C GLU A 80 -6.34 -3.90 -0.35
N TYR A 81 -6.44 -4.17 -1.64
CA TYR A 81 -5.49 -4.99 -2.40
C TYR A 81 -4.93 -4.16 -3.54
N GLY A 82 -3.61 -4.04 -3.62
CA GLY A 82 -2.90 -3.37 -4.71
C GLY A 82 -1.91 -4.30 -5.39
N HIS A 83 -1.71 -4.09 -6.68
CA HIS A 83 -0.72 -4.81 -7.46
C HIS A 83 0.06 -3.83 -8.34
N LEU A 84 1.38 -3.94 -8.29
CA LEU A 84 2.33 -3.12 -9.05
C LEU A 84 3.31 -4.06 -9.75
N SER A 85 3.71 -3.75 -10.97
CA SER A 85 4.72 -4.53 -11.69
C SER A 85 5.51 -3.65 -12.65
N ASN A 86 6.69 -4.12 -13.02
CA ASN A 86 7.49 -3.53 -14.09
C ASN A 86 8.35 -4.60 -14.76
N LYS A 87 8.74 -4.34 -16.00
CA LYS A 87 9.59 -5.23 -16.79
C LYS A 87 10.48 -4.42 -17.72
N GLY A 88 11.78 -4.74 -17.72
CA GLY A 88 12.74 -4.03 -18.54
C GLY A 88 14.12 -4.68 -18.48
N ASP A 89 15.11 -3.94 -18.93
CA ASP A 89 16.50 -4.37 -18.94
C ASP A 89 17.10 -4.32 -17.53
N ALA A 90 18.07 -5.19 -17.26
CA ALA A 90 18.81 -5.23 -16.00
C ALA A 90 19.97 -4.24 -15.97
N GLU A 91 20.60 -4.02 -17.10
CA GLU A 91 21.80 -3.20 -17.23
C GLU A 91 21.67 -2.20 -18.38
N ALA A 92 22.39 -1.08 -18.30
CA ALA A 92 22.37 -0.03 -19.34
C ALA A 92 22.89 -0.50 -20.70
N SER A 93 23.62 -1.61 -20.73
CA SER A 93 24.03 -2.29 -21.97
C SER A 93 22.87 -2.97 -22.72
N GLY A 94 21.68 -3.03 -22.12
CA GLY A 94 20.56 -3.84 -22.60
C GLY A 94 20.73 -5.34 -22.32
N GLN A 95 21.73 -5.72 -21.52
CA GLN A 95 21.98 -7.12 -21.17
C GLN A 95 21.11 -7.57 -20.02
N GLY A 96 20.44 -8.70 -20.23
CA GLY A 96 19.57 -9.32 -19.25
C GLY A 96 18.24 -8.58 -19.05
N ARG A 97 17.26 -9.29 -18.54
CA ARG A 97 15.92 -8.75 -18.25
C ARG A 97 15.52 -9.01 -16.81
N VAL A 98 14.83 -8.04 -16.24
CA VAL A 98 14.22 -8.13 -14.92
C VAL A 98 12.72 -7.89 -15.07
N GLU A 99 11.93 -8.72 -14.40
CA GLU A 99 10.52 -8.50 -14.20
C GLU A 99 10.24 -8.53 -12.69
N VAL A 100 9.73 -7.44 -12.14
CA VAL A 100 9.40 -7.29 -10.72
C VAL A 100 7.91 -7.08 -10.58
N ALA A 101 7.29 -7.80 -9.64
CA ALA A 101 5.88 -7.65 -9.30
C ALA A 101 5.71 -7.67 -7.78
N GLN A 102 4.85 -6.81 -7.27
CA GLN A 102 4.49 -6.75 -5.85
C GLN A 102 2.99 -6.63 -5.65
N SER A 103 2.50 -7.36 -4.67
CA SER A 103 1.13 -7.30 -4.18
C SER A 103 1.11 -6.79 -2.74
N ILE A 104 0.17 -5.92 -2.44
CA ILE A 104 0.04 -5.26 -1.15
C ILE A 104 -1.38 -5.47 -0.65
N VAL A 105 -1.52 -6.08 0.53
CA VAL A 105 -2.77 -6.08 1.28
C VAL A 105 -2.64 -5.05 2.39
N THR A 106 -3.58 -4.11 2.47
CA THR A 106 -3.59 -3.04 3.46
C THR A 106 -4.85 -3.12 4.31
N VAL A 107 -4.70 -3.00 5.62
CA VAL A 107 -5.80 -2.74 6.55
C VAL A 107 -5.53 -1.40 7.19
N LYS A 108 -6.48 -0.47 7.08
CA LYS A 108 -6.31 0.91 7.56
C LYS A 108 -7.52 1.42 8.31
N ALA A 109 -7.28 2.38 9.22
CA ALA A 109 -8.34 3.12 9.90
C ALA A 109 -7.86 4.52 10.28
N GLY A 110 -8.80 5.48 10.31
CA GLY A 110 -8.49 6.85 10.71
C GLY A 110 -9.68 7.80 10.62
N PRO A 111 -9.51 9.02 11.11
CA PRO A 111 -10.51 10.07 11.01
C PRO A 111 -10.57 10.71 9.64
N GLU A 112 -11.76 11.15 9.26
CA GLU A 112 -12.05 11.94 8.08
C GLU A 112 -12.95 13.11 8.49
N ILE A 113 -12.63 14.32 8.03
CA ILE A 113 -13.42 15.54 8.24
C ILE A 113 -14.04 15.93 6.90
N THR A 114 -15.36 16.06 6.87
CA THR A 114 -16.08 16.54 5.71
C THR A 114 -16.28 18.04 5.79
N ILE A 115 -16.21 18.71 4.66
CA ILE A 115 -16.42 20.17 4.53
C ILE A 115 -17.79 20.37 3.85
N PRO A 116 -18.84 20.70 4.62
CA PRO A 116 -20.17 20.87 4.04
C PRO A 116 -20.19 22.11 3.12
N LEU A 117 -20.62 21.93 1.89
CA LEU A 117 -20.86 23.02 0.93
C LEU A 117 -22.37 23.20 0.80
N PRO A 118 -22.93 24.35 1.24
CA PRO A 118 -24.37 24.62 1.12
C PRO A 118 -24.83 24.53 -0.35
N ALA A 119 -25.92 23.80 -0.58
CA ALA A 119 -26.56 23.61 -1.89
C ALA A 119 -25.72 22.88 -2.97
N ALA A 120 -24.52 22.38 -2.66
CA ALA A 120 -23.75 21.58 -3.60
C ALA A 120 -24.05 20.07 -3.47
N PRO A 121 -24.15 19.32 -4.57
CA PRO A 121 -24.36 17.88 -4.54
C PRO A 121 -23.09 17.11 -4.17
N LEU A 122 -22.00 17.78 -3.86
CA LEU A 122 -20.71 17.22 -3.51
C LEU A 122 -20.23 17.71 -2.14
N THR A 123 -19.54 16.83 -1.43
CA THR A 123 -18.98 17.11 -0.10
C THR A 123 -17.49 16.77 -0.11
N PRO A 124 -16.59 17.76 -0.13
CA PRO A 124 -15.17 17.53 0.02
C PRO A 124 -14.83 16.97 1.40
N TYR A 125 -13.73 16.20 1.46
CA TYR A 125 -13.21 15.71 2.71
C TYR A 125 -11.68 15.69 2.74
N LEU A 126 -11.14 15.70 3.95
CA LEU A 126 -9.74 15.46 4.25
C LEU A 126 -9.66 14.41 5.36
N GLY A 127 -8.67 13.54 5.30
CA GLY A 127 -8.49 12.51 6.30
C GLY A 127 -7.04 12.06 6.44
N ALA A 128 -6.81 11.30 7.49
CA ALA A 128 -5.56 10.62 7.72
C ALA A 128 -5.84 9.23 8.29
N ASN A 129 -4.93 8.30 8.07
CA ASN A 129 -5.10 6.93 8.59
C ASN A 129 -3.76 6.34 9.04
N VAL A 130 -3.85 5.35 9.91
CA VAL A 130 -2.78 4.42 10.22
C VAL A 130 -3.11 3.11 9.52
N ALA A 131 -2.09 2.47 8.96
CA ALA A 131 -2.26 1.29 8.15
C ALA A 131 -1.25 0.20 8.51
N TRP A 132 -1.73 -1.03 8.46
CA TRP A 132 -0.89 -2.22 8.42
C TRP A 132 -0.87 -2.75 6.98
N HIS A 133 0.34 -3.00 6.47
CA HIS A 133 0.57 -3.48 5.12
C HIS A 133 1.21 -4.86 5.16
N SER A 134 0.70 -5.79 4.38
CA SER A 134 1.33 -7.06 4.06
C SER A 134 1.78 -7.00 2.61
N ILE A 135 3.09 -7.07 2.38
CA ILE A 135 3.72 -6.92 1.06
C ILE A 135 4.35 -8.26 0.69
N SER A 136 4.08 -8.72 -0.53
CA SER A 136 4.69 -9.91 -1.13
C SER A 136 4.97 -9.64 -2.61
N GLY A 137 5.75 -10.49 -3.25
CA GLY A 137 6.02 -10.30 -4.67
C GLY A 137 6.84 -11.41 -5.30
N THR A 138 7.20 -11.19 -6.54
CA THR A 138 8.10 -12.06 -7.31
C THR A 138 9.08 -11.22 -8.11
N THR A 139 10.26 -11.76 -8.32
CA THR A 139 11.25 -11.18 -9.22
C THR A 139 11.76 -12.26 -10.17
N THR A 140 11.67 -12.00 -11.47
CA THR A 140 12.20 -12.89 -12.52
C THR A 140 13.42 -12.27 -13.18
N PHE A 141 14.50 -13.01 -13.21
CA PHE A 141 15.72 -12.64 -13.93
C PHE A 141 15.94 -13.54 -15.13
N THR A 142 16.38 -12.97 -16.26
CA THR A 142 16.71 -13.72 -17.48
C THR A 142 17.99 -13.16 -18.07
N GLY A 143 19.06 -13.96 -18.13
CA GLY A 143 20.33 -13.60 -18.74
C GLY A 143 21.06 -12.44 -18.05
N VAL A 144 20.80 -12.21 -16.78
CA VAL A 144 21.41 -11.14 -15.98
C VAL A 144 22.75 -11.60 -15.43
N SER A 145 23.74 -10.71 -15.35
CA SER A 145 25.01 -11.03 -14.69
C SER A 145 24.80 -11.25 -13.18
N ARG A 146 25.57 -12.17 -12.57
CA ARG A 146 25.61 -12.43 -11.11
C ARG A 146 24.30 -12.88 -10.46
N VAL A 147 23.24 -13.11 -11.23
CA VAL A 147 21.98 -13.66 -10.75
C VAL A 147 21.58 -14.80 -11.68
N PRO A 148 21.34 -16.01 -11.16
CA PRO A 148 20.84 -17.11 -11.99
C PRO A 148 19.51 -16.73 -12.60
N SER A 149 19.28 -17.14 -13.85
CA SER A 149 17.97 -16.97 -14.49
C SER A 149 16.92 -17.82 -13.75
N GLY A 150 15.78 -17.22 -13.47
CA GLY A 150 14.69 -17.85 -12.73
C GLY A 150 13.78 -16.86 -12.08
N THR A 151 12.69 -17.37 -11.48
CA THR A 151 11.75 -16.58 -10.69
C THR A 151 11.98 -16.84 -9.20
N PHE A 152 12.08 -15.78 -8.44
CA PHE A 152 12.32 -15.80 -6.99
C PHE A 152 11.16 -15.12 -6.29
N ASP A 153 10.63 -15.78 -5.26
CA ASP A 153 9.57 -15.21 -4.44
C ASP A 153 10.18 -14.20 -3.45
N VAL A 154 9.57 -13.01 -3.40
CA VAL A 154 9.77 -12.04 -2.32
C VAL A 154 8.86 -12.45 -1.18
N GLY A 155 9.44 -12.95 -0.10
CA GLY A 155 8.70 -13.43 1.07
C GLY A 155 7.75 -12.36 1.62
N VAL A 156 6.66 -12.81 2.22
CA VAL A 156 5.66 -11.92 2.85
C VAL A 156 6.30 -11.15 4.00
N VAL A 157 6.19 -9.83 3.97
CA VAL A 157 6.64 -8.93 5.03
C VAL A 157 5.50 -8.02 5.49
N SER A 158 5.52 -7.64 6.77
CA SER A 158 4.56 -6.71 7.34
C SER A 158 5.21 -5.36 7.61
N ARG A 159 4.48 -4.27 7.32
CA ARG A 159 4.92 -2.89 7.59
C ARG A 159 3.79 -2.10 8.21
N ILE A 160 4.14 -1.14 9.07
CA ILE A 160 3.21 -0.17 9.64
C ILE A 160 3.48 1.17 8.98
N GLY A 161 2.42 1.78 8.48
CA GLY A 161 2.46 3.03 7.78
C GLY A 161 1.34 3.98 8.16
N PHE A 162 1.28 5.08 7.46
CA PHE A 162 0.21 6.08 7.56
C PHE A 162 -0.09 6.68 6.20
N GLY A 163 -1.30 7.20 6.05
CA GLY A 163 -1.75 7.88 4.85
C GLY A 163 -2.43 9.21 5.14
N ILE A 164 -2.38 10.10 4.15
CA ILE A 164 -3.15 11.33 4.12
C ILE A 164 -4.03 11.25 2.87
N ASN A 165 -5.32 11.48 3.04
CA ASN A 165 -6.30 11.35 1.97
C ASN A 165 -7.17 12.59 1.83
N ALA A 166 -7.58 12.87 0.61
CA ALA A 166 -8.53 13.92 0.27
C ALA A 166 -9.44 13.42 -0.85
N GLY A 167 -10.65 13.97 -0.91
CA GLY A 167 -11.57 13.61 -1.97
C GLY A 167 -12.88 14.37 -1.93
N VAL A 168 -13.82 13.86 -2.73
CA VAL A 168 -15.19 14.39 -2.78
C VAL A 168 -16.19 13.24 -2.75
N ILE A 169 -17.25 13.41 -1.98
CA ILE A 169 -18.41 12.53 -1.93
C ILE A 169 -19.50 13.19 -2.78
N ILE A 170 -19.97 12.48 -3.79
CA ILE A 170 -21.02 12.90 -4.69
C ILE A 170 -22.29 12.10 -4.37
N LYS A 171 -23.37 12.76 -3.98
CA LYS A 171 -24.65 12.10 -3.72
C LYS A 171 -25.28 11.65 -5.03
N LEU A 172 -25.50 10.34 -5.19
CA LEU A 172 -26.21 9.75 -6.33
C LEU A 172 -27.68 9.47 -6.03
N GLY A 173 -28.06 9.43 -4.76
CA GLY A 173 -29.40 9.15 -4.28
C GLY A 173 -29.51 9.19 -2.76
N PRO A 174 -30.67 8.79 -2.21
CA PRO A 174 -30.88 8.83 -0.75
C PRO A 174 -29.90 7.97 0.04
N MET A 175 -29.53 6.80 -0.51
CA MET A 175 -28.68 5.82 0.16
C MET A 175 -27.36 5.55 -0.57
N MET A 176 -27.08 6.24 -1.69
CA MET A 176 -25.96 5.92 -2.57
C MET A 176 -25.11 7.14 -2.83
N ASN A 177 -23.79 6.98 -2.67
CA ASN A 177 -22.79 8.01 -2.89
C ASN A 177 -21.65 7.46 -3.75
N LEU A 178 -21.06 8.31 -4.57
CA LEU A 178 -19.78 8.07 -5.22
C LEU A 178 -18.70 8.84 -4.47
N ASP A 179 -17.70 8.13 -3.97
CA ASP A 179 -16.52 8.68 -3.32
C ASP A 179 -15.36 8.66 -4.32
N LEU A 180 -14.88 9.83 -4.72
CA LEU A 180 -13.68 10.01 -5.53
C LEU A 180 -12.58 10.55 -4.62
N GLY A 181 -11.57 9.76 -4.36
CA GLY A 181 -10.52 10.09 -3.41
C GLY A 181 -9.12 9.85 -3.96
N ALA A 182 -8.18 10.61 -3.40
CA ALA A 182 -6.75 10.37 -3.57
C ALA A 182 -6.11 10.21 -2.18
N GLU A 183 -5.13 9.31 -2.08
CA GLU A 183 -4.38 9.08 -0.85
C GLU A 183 -2.89 8.99 -1.15
N TYR A 184 -2.09 9.72 -0.40
CA TYR A 184 -0.65 9.52 -0.34
C TYR A 184 -0.32 8.66 0.88
N ALA A 185 0.20 7.46 0.63
CA ALA A 185 0.51 6.47 1.66
C ALA A 185 2.03 6.28 1.81
N PHE A 186 2.50 6.33 3.06
CA PHE A 186 3.84 5.95 3.49
C PHE A 186 3.75 4.54 4.10
N LEU A 187 4.31 3.53 3.42
CA LEU A 187 4.07 2.14 3.78
C LEU A 187 5.03 1.61 4.84
N ASN A 188 6.30 2.10 4.87
CA ASN A 188 7.35 1.57 5.73
C ASN A 188 8.11 2.61 6.59
N PRO A 189 7.49 3.65 7.12
CA PRO A 189 8.22 4.69 7.86
C PRO A 189 8.80 4.19 9.18
N LEU A 190 8.23 3.15 9.80
CA LEU A 190 8.53 2.73 11.15
C LEU A 190 9.20 1.35 11.29
N THR A 191 9.13 0.51 10.27
CA THR A 191 9.46 -0.92 10.40
C THR A 191 10.33 -1.44 9.27
N LYS A 192 11.35 -0.67 8.88
CA LYS A 192 12.33 -1.12 7.89
C LYS A 192 13.19 -2.24 8.46
N GLU A 193 13.54 -3.21 7.61
CA GLU A 193 14.39 -4.32 8.01
C GLU A 193 15.22 -4.85 6.83
N TRP A 194 16.35 -5.46 7.17
CA TRP A 194 17.11 -6.33 6.28
C TRP A 194 16.96 -7.77 6.74
N LYS A 195 16.64 -8.66 5.82
CA LYS A 195 16.51 -10.08 6.09
C LYS A 195 17.41 -10.89 5.16
N ILE A 196 18.37 -11.59 5.74
CA ILE A 196 19.16 -12.60 5.03
C ILE A 196 18.31 -13.87 4.94
N THR A 197 18.06 -14.35 3.74
CA THR A 197 17.23 -15.52 3.49
C THR A 197 18.03 -16.79 3.27
N GLU A 198 19.28 -16.64 2.84
CA GLU A 198 20.22 -17.75 2.61
C GLU A 198 21.64 -17.33 3.07
N THR A 199 22.46 -18.34 3.37
CA THR A 199 23.86 -18.13 3.78
C THR A 199 24.82 -18.05 2.59
N SER A 200 24.32 -18.06 1.36
CA SER A 200 25.16 -17.94 0.16
C SER A 200 25.57 -16.49 -0.05
N ALA A 201 26.84 -16.26 -0.33
CA ALA A 201 27.39 -14.97 -0.73
C ALA A 201 26.94 -14.59 -2.16
N ASN A 202 25.62 -14.62 -2.37
CA ASN A 202 25.03 -14.54 -3.70
C ASN A 202 24.05 -13.35 -3.73
N ARG A 203 24.14 -12.53 -4.76
CA ARG A 203 23.29 -11.36 -4.95
C ARG A 203 21.78 -11.66 -4.90
N VAL A 204 21.38 -12.90 -5.15
CA VAL A 204 19.99 -13.38 -5.11
C VAL A 204 19.32 -13.11 -3.76
N ASP A 205 20.04 -13.21 -2.64
CA ASP A 205 19.47 -13.05 -1.29
C ASP A 205 18.85 -11.67 -1.11
N SER A 206 19.43 -10.65 -1.74
CA SER A 206 18.91 -9.28 -1.67
C SER A 206 17.53 -9.12 -2.33
N TYR A 207 17.12 -10.05 -3.17
CA TYR A 207 15.85 -10.01 -3.91
C TYR A 207 14.77 -10.96 -3.35
N LYS A 208 15.12 -11.83 -2.40
CA LYS A 208 14.17 -12.79 -1.79
C LYS A 208 13.37 -12.23 -0.61
N SER A 209 13.68 -11.01 -0.21
CA SER A 209 12.90 -10.24 0.78
C SER A 209 12.74 -8.80 0.32
N LEU A 210 11.85 -8.06 0.96
CA LEU A 210 11.64 -6.64 0.65
C LEU A 210 12.90 -5.81 0.85
N ASN A 211 13.70 -6.12 1.87
CA ASN A 211 15.01 -5.52 2.17
C ASN A 211 15.02 -4.00 2.02
N ASP A 212 14.19 -3.34 2.83
CA ASP A 212 14.01 -1.89 2.80
C ASP A 212 14.95 -1.13 3.75
N GLU A 213 15.82 -1.83 4.49
CA GLU A 213 16.93 -1.27 5.26
C GLU A 213 18.24 -1.42 4.47
N LYS A 214 19.29 -0.73 4.89
CA LYS A 214 20.64 -0.90 4.36
C LYS A 214 21.13 -2.32 4.63
N ASP A 215 21.82 -2.93 3.64
CA ASP A 215 22.51 -4.20 3.85
C ASP A 215 23.60 -4.04 4.93
N PRO A 216 23.56 -4.80 6.02
CA PRO A 216 24.56 -4.70 7.09
C PRO A 216 25.98 -5.10 6.65
N LEU A 217 26.10 -5.87 5.55
CA LEU A 217 27.38 -6.28 4.98
C LEU A 217 27.82 -5.40 3.81
N TYR A 218 27.09 -4.30 3.54
CA TYR A 218 27.44 -3.37 2.47
C TYR A 218 28.84 -2.78 2.68
N ALA A 219 29.67 -2.91 1.65
CA ALA A 219 30.95 -2.20 1.53
C ALA A 219 31.10 -1.62 0.13
N VAL A 220 31.77 -0.47 0.03
CA VAL A 220 32.03 0.16 -1.27
C VAL A 220 32.80 -0.80 -2.19
N GLY A 221 32.28 -1.05 -3.39
CA GLY A 221 32.86 -1.97 -4.35
C GLY A 221 32.40 -3.44 -4.18
N ASN A 222 31.64 -3.76 -3.14
CA ASN A 222 31.00 -5.06 -3.02
C ASN A 222 29.85 -5.16 -4.02
N THR A 223 29.78 -6.27 -4.73
CA THR A 223 28.78 -6.50 -5.76
C THR A 223 27.67 -7.46 -5.33
N ASP A 224 27.86 -8.16 -4.23
CA ASP A 224 26.89 -9.10 -3.68
C ASP A 224 26.03 -8.45 -2.57
N HIS A 225 26.65 -7.54 -1.80
CA HIS A 225 26.02 -6.70 -0.78
C HIS A 225 25.97 -5.25 -1.26
N PHE A 226 24.98 -4.92 -2.07
CA PHE A 226 24.97 -3.68 -2.87
C PHE A 226 23.89 -2.66 -2.46
N VAL A 227 22.97 -3.00 -1.55
CA VAL A 227 21.96 -2.07 -1.03
C VAL A 227 22.59 -1.13 -0.01
N ALA A 228 23.02 0.04 -0.51
CA ALA A 228 23.83 1.01 0.23
C ALA A 228 23.05 1.86 1.24
N ALA A 229 21.73 1.96 1.10
CA ALA A 229 20.87 2.83 1.91
C ALA A 229 19.49 2.21 2.13
N ALA A 230 18.84 2.65 3.20
CA ALA A 230 17.43 2.35 3.43
C ALA A 230 16.55 2.95 2.34
N ARG A 231 15.54 2.20 1.88
CA ARG A 231 14.61 2.60 0.83
C ARG A 231 13.24 2.89 1.41
N SER A 232 12.61 3.96 0.92
CA SER A 232 11.26 4.35 1.34
C SER A 232 10.22 3.76 0.39
N ILE A 233 9.14 3.25 0.97
CA ILE A 233 8.01 2.73 0.19
C ILE A 233 6.85 3.70 0.37
N SER A 234 6.51 4.41 -0.69
CA SER A 234 5.37 5.31 -0.72
C SER A 234 4.59 5.20 -2.03
N SER A 235 3.32 5.53 -2.00
CA SER A 235 2.47 5.50 -3.19
C SER A 235 1.39 6.56 -3.15
N LEU A 236 1.02 7.07 -4.32
CA LEU A 236 -0.18 7.84 -4.53
C LEU A 236 -1.26 6.93 -5.11
N GLN A 237 -2.44 6.93 -4.51
CA GLN A 237 -3.60 6.18 -4.98
C GLN A 237 -4.70 7.13 -5.42
N VAL A 238 -5.39 6.81 -6.50
CA VAL A 238 -6.61 7.51 -6.93
C VAL A 238 -7.71 6.47 -7.07
N MET A 239 -8.81 6.65 -6.35
CA MET A 239 -9.87 5.65 -6.17
C MET A 239 -11.25 6.22 -6.49
N ALA A 240 -12.08 5.38 -7.09
CA ALA A 240 -13.52 5.59 -7.17
C ALA A 240 -14.22 4.48 -6.38
N THR A 241 -15.07 4.86 -5.41
CA THR A 241 -15.74 3.94 -4.49
C THR A 241 -17.23 4.22 -4.48
N LEU A 242 -18.03 3.20 -4.76
CA LEU A 242 -19.47 3.28 -4.58
C LEU A 242 -19.81 2.95 -3.14
N MET A 243 -20.43 3.89 -2.44
CA MET A 243 -20.81 3.79 -1.02
C MET A 243 -22.32 3.67 -0.89
N ILE A 244 -22.78 2.76 -0.05
CA ILE A 244 -24.19 2.56 0.28
C ILE A 244 -24.38 2.90 1.77
N GLY A 245 -25.27 3.83 2.04
CA GLY A 245 -25.69 4.19 3.40
C GLY A 245 -26.74 3.19 3.94
N LEU A 246 -26.63 2.91 5.24
CA LEU A 246 -27.57 2.05 5.98
C LEU A 246 -28.29 2.87 7.03
#